data_a48deaed0c9fed529d3655984b32d79f
#
_entry.id   a48deaed0c9fed529d3655984b32d79f
#
_cell.length_a   1.000
_cell.length_b   1.000
_cell.length_c   1.000
_cell.angle_alpha   90.00
_cell.angle_beta   90.00
_cell.angle_gamma   90.00
#
_symmetry.space_group_name_H-M   'P 1'
#
loop_
_entity.id
_entity.type
_entity.pdbx_description
1 polymer ?
#
loop_
_entity_poly.entity_id
_entity_poly.type
_entity_poly.pdbx_seq_one_letter_code
_entity_poly.pdbx_strand_id
1 'polypeptide(L)'
;VVLRGTGRALKSNDFTQLAKTGTAEVPQGKDNSIYTMIAPADNPKIVVAAVMEHAGFGATWAGPACTVIAEKYLLGELKREHLYKRLTGASFMAEYNRQWIVHLKKIGKYEPPKPDSLAMKKIQDSLKLLNEKNKAIDNKNKQTQKTP
;
A
#
# COMPACT_ATOMS: atom_id res chain seq x y z
N VAL A 1 -3.92 -23.32 7.61
CA VAL A 1 -3.78 -22.04 6.87
C VAL A 1 -2.45 -22.00 6.12
N VAL A 2 -1.34 -22.41 6.75
CA VAL A 2 0.01 -22.31 6.13
C VAL A 2 0.27 -23.42 5.10
N LEU A 3 -0.29 -24.61 5.29
CA LEU A 3 -0.07 -25.72 4.37
C LEU A 3 -0.96 -25.67 3.11
N ARG A 4 -2.25 -25.35 3.28
CA ARG A 4 -3.27 -25.43 2.22
C ARG A 4 -4.20 -24.22 2.14
N GLY A 5 -3.98 -23.18 2.96
CA GLY A 5 -4.86 -22.01 3.07
C GLY A 5 -4.23 -20.71 2.56
N THR A 6 -4.86 -19.61 2.93
CA THR A 6 -4.48 -18.24 2.53
C THR A 6 -3.07 -17.82 2.94
N GLY A 7 -2.49 -18.46 3.97
CA GLY A 7 -1.12 -18.19 4.43
C GLY A 7 -0.03 -19.08 3.81
N ARG A 8 -0.35 -19.88 2.80
CA ARG A 8 0.62 -20.84 2.21
C ARG A 8 1.90 -20.21 1.65
N ALA A 9 1.80 -19.00 1.12
CA ALA A 9 2.96 -18.26 0.61
C ALA A 9 3.96 -17.84 1.71
N LEU A 10 3.53 -17.91 2.97
CA LEU A 10 4.33 -17.55 4.14
C LEU A 10 4.92 -18.79 4.86
N LYS A 11 4.72 -20.00 4.30
CA LYS A 11 5.30 -21.21 4.83
C LYS A 11 6.83 -21.10 4.88
N SER A 12 7.43 -21.38 6.04
CA SER A 12 8.87 -21.55 6.16
C SER A 12 9.29 -22.97 5.75
N ASN A 13 10.49 -23.09 5.21
CA ASN A 13 11.15 -24.38 5.02
C ASN A 13 12.12 -24.71 6.18
N ASP A 14 12.44 -23.74 7.01
CA ASP A 14 13.45 -23.85 8.06
C ASP A 14 12.84 -24.21 9.42
N PHE A 15 11.54 -23.98 9.60
CA PHE A 15 10.79 -24.33 10.82
C PHE A 15 9.32 -24.61 10.53
N THR A 16 8.72 -25.44 11.35
CA THR A 16 7.27 -25.71 11.33
C THR A 16 6.50 -24.52 11.92
N GLN A 17 5.29 -24.26 11.41
CA GLN A 17 4.48 -23.17 11.93
C GLN A 17 2.97 -23.44 11.86
N LEU A 18 2.26 -22.97 12.86
CA LEU A 18 0.81 -22.83 12.86
C LEU A 18 0.48 -21.36 12.67
N ALA A 19 -0.49 -21.06 11.85
CA ALA A 19 -0.89 -19.67 11.66
C ALA A 19 -2.36 -19.52 11.27
N LYS A 20 -2.90 -18.33 11.55
CA LYS A 20 -4.24 -17.92 11.14
C LYS A 20 -4.21 -16.51 10.57
N THR A 21 -4.81 -16.34 9.39
CA THR A 21 -5.10 -15.03 8.81
C THR A 21 -6.42 -14.51 9.36
N GLY A 22 -6.52 -13.22 9.53
CA GLY A 22 -7.75 -12.48 9.78
C GLY A 22 -7.84 -11.26 8.89
N THR A 23 -9.05 -10.80 8.69
CA THR A 23 -9.36 -9.53 8.03
C THR A 23 -10.50 -8.94 8.84
N ALA A 24 -10.26 -7.80 9.48
CA ALA A 24 -11.30 -7.12 10.25
C ALA A 24 -11.84 -5.96 9.41
N GLU A 25 -13.11 -6.09 9.07
CA GLU A 25 -13.83 -5.05 8.34
C GLU A 25 -13.89 -3.76 9.16
N VAL A 26 -13.72 -2.64 8.50
CA VAL A 26 -13.86 -1.32 9.10
C VAL A 26 -14.83 -0.49 8.28
N PRO A 27 -15.62 0.41 8.93
CA PRO A 27 -16.66 1.17 8.23
C PRO A 27 -16.13 2.10 7.15
N GLN A 28 -14.85 2.43 7.20
CA GLN A 28 -14.21 3.38 6.27
C GLN A 28 -12.82 2.90 5.89
N GLY A 29 -12.56 2.78 4.60
CA GLY A 29 -11.25 2.45 4.04
C GLY A 29 -11.05 0.96 3.79
N LYS A 30 -9.80 0.56 3.72
CA LYS A 30 -9.45 -0.86 3.60
C LYS A 30 -9.54 -1.52 4.97
N ASP A 31 -9.90 -2.79 4.97
CA ASP A 31 -9.95 -3.62 6.16
C ASP A 31 -8.59 -3.71 6.86
N ASN A 32 -8.62 -4.09 8.13
CA ASN A 32 -7.42 -4.33 8.91
C ASN A 32 -6.85 -5.71 8.63
N SER A 33 -5.56 -5.76 8.32
CA SER A 33 -4.80 -6.98 8.09
C SER A 33 -4.40 -7.60 9.43
N ILE A 34 -4.83 -8.84 9.68
CA ILE A 34 -4.54 -9.55 10.94
C ILE A 34 -3.85 -10.87 10.62
N TYR A 35 -2.81 -11.18 11.38
CA TYR A 35 -2.14 -12.47 11.31
C TYR A 35 -1.58 -12.86 12.67
N THR A 36 -1.72 -14.14 13.01
CA THR A 36 -1.13 -14.72 14.21
C THR A 36 -0.43 -16.00 13.82
N MET A 37 0.74 -16.23 14.37
CA MET A 37 1.51 -17.46 14.18
C MET A 37 2.18 -17.95 15.45
N ILE A 38 2.39 -19.26 15.50
CA ILE A 38 3.13 -19.97 16.53
C ILE A 38 4.24 -20.75 15.83
N ALA A 39 5.46 -20.66 16.30
CA ALA A 39 6.60 -21.32 15.67
C ALA A 39 7.70 -21.70 16.69
N PRO A 40 8.39 -22.86 16.54
CA PRO A 40 7.98 -23.98 15.71
C PRO A 40 6.64 -24.58 16.17
N ALA A 41 5.93 -25.29 15.28
CA ALA A 41 4.60 -25.84 15.61
C ALA A 41 4.67 -27.05 16.57
N ASP A 42 5.74 -27.82 16.50
CA ASP A 42 6.01 -29.04 17.28
C ASP A 42 6.62 -28.72 18.65
N ASN A 43 7.40 -27.63 18.76
CA ASN A 43 7.99 -27.15 20.02
C ASN A 43 7.95 -25.62 20.04
N PRO A 44 6.83 -25.02 20.41
CA PRO A 44 6.63 -23.59 20.34
C PRO A 44 7.63 -22.78 21.15
N LYS A 45 8.32 -21.85 20.50
CA LYS A 45 9.28 -20.93 21.11
C LYS A 45 8.84 -19.47 21.01
N ILE A 46 7.99 -19.17 20.05
CA ILE A 46 7.50 -17.81 19.84
C ILE A 46 6.07 -17.81 19.33
N VAL A 47 5.28 -16.89 19.85
CA VAL A 47 3.98 -16.48 19.29
C VAL A 47 4.11 -15.06 18.80
N VAL A 48 3.72 -14.82 17.55
CA VAL A 48 3.71 -13.48 16.97
C VAL A 48 2.33 -13.17 16.45
N ALA A 49 1.79 -12.04 16.85
CA ALA A 49 0.54 -11.50 16.32
C ALA A 49 0.77 -10.08 15.79
N ALA A 50 0.18 -9.77 14.66
CA ALA A 50 0.25 -8.45 14.07
C ALA A 50 -1.12 -8.00 13.58
N VAL A 51 -1.42 -6.73 13.81
CA VAL A 51 -2.54 -6.00 13.21
C VAL A 51 -1.95 -4.82 12.46
N MET A 52 -2.35 -4.66 11.21
CA MET A 52 -2.02 -3.50 10.39
C MET A 52 -3.30 -2.85 9.91
N GLU A 53 -3.55 -1.66 10.39
CA GLU A 53 -4.75 -0.90 10.07
C GLU A 53 -4.76 -0.51 8.58
N HIS A 54 -5.95 -0.58 7.98
CA HIS A 54 -6.21 -0.20 6.58
C HIS A 54 -5.29 -0.87 5.55
N ALA A 55 -4.75 -2.05 5.88
CA ALA A 55 -3.79 -2.76 5.03
C ALA A 55 -4.43 -3.91 4.22
N GLY A 56 -5.69 -4.26 4.47
CA GLY A 56 -6.42 -5.30 3.75
C GLY A 56 -6.14 -6.71 4.27
N PHE A 57 -5.86 -7.67 3.40
CA PHE A 57 -5.78 -9.08 3.78
C PHE A 57 -4.59 -9.42 4.69
N GLY A 58 -4.85 -10.27 5.71
CA GLY A 58 -3.87 -10.69 6.72
C GLY A 58 -2.60 -11.31 6.16
N ALA A 59 -2.71 -12.16 5.12
CA ALA A 59 -1.56 -12.77 4.48
C ALA A 59 -0.71 -11.78 3.67
N THR A 60 -1.23 -10.60 3.36
CA THR A 60 -0.57 -9.62 2.48
C THR A 60 0.42 -8.74 3.24
N TRP A 61 0.10 -8.34 4.47
CA TRP A 61 0.91 -7.41 5.25
C TRP A 61 1.24 -7.91 6.65
N ALA A 62 0.25 -8.23 7.47
CA ALA A 62 0.48 -8.72 8.83
C ALA A 62 1.25 -10.06 8.85
N GLY A 63 0.95 -10.95 7.90
CA GLY A 63 1.64 -12.21 7.77
C GLY A 63 3.13 -12.09 7.45
N PRO A 64 3.56 -11.33 6.45
CA PRO A 64 4.97 -11.01 6.21
C PRO A 64 5.67 -10.44 7.43
N ALA A 65 5.05 -9.54 8.19
CA ALA A 65 5.63 -8.97 9.41
C ALA A 65 5.88 -10.05 10.48
N CYS A 66 4.87 -10.89 10.77
CA CYS A 66 5.04 -12.02 11.69
C CYS A 66 6.14 -12.98 11.22
N THR A 67 6.21 -13.24 9.92
CA THR A 67 7.21 -14.12 9.33
C THR A 67 8.64 -13.61 9.53
N VAL A 68 8.89 -12.34 9.23
CA VAL A 68 10.20 -11.69 9.39
C VAL A 68 10.65 -11.71 10.86
N ILE A 69 9.72 -11.42 11.79
CA ILE A 69 10.00 -11.47 13.23
C ILE A 69 10.37 -12.89 13.66
N ALA A 70 9.59 -13.90 13.24
CA ALA A 70 9.83 -15.29 13.58
C ALA A 70 11.17 -15.81 13.01
N GLU A 71 11.51 -15.48 11.75
CA GLU A 71 12.80 -15.81 11.16
C GLU A 71 13.95 -15.20 11.95
N LYS A 72 13.88 -13.91 12.24
CA LYS A 72 14.94 -13.24 13.00
C LYS A 72 15.12 -13.82 14.38
N TYR A 73 14.02 -14.17 15.06
CA TYR A 73 14.07 -14.75 16.40
C TYR A 73 14.59 -16.20 16.40
N LEU A 74 14.10 -17.05 15.50
CA LEU A 74 14.41 -18.49 15.49
C LEU A 74 15.73 -18.83 14.83
N LEU A 75 16.11 -18.10 13.77
CA LEU A 75 17.26 -18.39 12.92
C LEU A 75 18.41 -17.39 13.12
N GLY A 76 18.19 -16.28 13.82
CA GLY A 76 19.15 -15.20 13.97
C GLY A 76 19.33 -14.32 12.73
N GLU A 77 18.78 -14.72 11.59
CA GLU A 77 18.88 -14.03 10.29
C GLU A 77 17.55 -13.98 9.56
N LEU A 78 17.48 -13.18 8.49
CA LEU A 78 16.31 -13.08 7.62
C LEU A 78 16.55 -13.93 6.36
N LYS A 79 15.85 -15.04 6.22
CA LYS A 79 15.90 -15.86 5.01
C LYS A 79 15.13 -15.24 3.84
N ARG A 80 14.03 -14.55 4.15
CA ARG A 80 13.15 -13.92 3.16
C ARG A 80 13.29 -12.40 3.20
N GLU A 81 14.48 -11.91 2.89
CA GLU A 81 14.81 -10.49 2.90
C GLU A 81 13.86 -9.64 2.02
N HIS A 82 13.31 -10.23 0.95
CA HIS A 82 12.32 -9.55 0.11
C HIS A 82 11.04 -9.17 0.87
N LEU A 83 10.63 -9.96 1.87
CA LEU A 83 9.49 -9.60 2.74
C LEU A 83 9.82 -8.39 3.61
N TYR A 84 11.03 -8.37 4.17
CA TYR A 84 11.51 -7.24 4.96
C TYR A 84 11.59 -5.96 4.11
N LYS A 85 12.21 -6.01 2.94
CA LYS A 85 12.29 -4.88 2.00
C LYS A 85 10.91 -4.36 1.60
N ARG A 86 9.97 -5.27 1.35
CA ARG A 86 8.58 -4.90 1.06
C ARG A 86 7.91 -4.16 2.22
N LEU A 87 8.09 -4.65 3.45
CA LEU A 87 7.50 -4.03 4.64
C LEU A 87 8.08 -2.65 4.91
N THR A 88 9.41 -2.51 4.86
CA THR A 88 10.09 -1.24 5.13
C THR A 88 9.93 -0.21 4.01
N GLY A 89 9.71 -0.66 2.78
CA GLY A 89 9.42 0.21 1.63
C GLY A 89 7.94 0.58 1.47
N ALA A 90 7.03 -0.01 2.27
CA ALA A 90 5.61 0.27 2.18
C ALA A 90 5.24 1.57 2.90
N SER A 91 4.29 2.30 2.34
CA SER A 91 3.67 3.45 2.99
C SER A 91 2.15 3.36 2.89
N PHE A 92 1.48 3.50 4.01
CA PHE A 92 0.02 3.56 4.12
C PHE A 92 -0.49 4.99 4.27
N MET A 93 0.38 5.99 4.18
CA MET A 93 0.05 7.40 4.37
C MET A 93 -1.05 7.90 3.43
N ALA A 94 -1.08 7.40 2.19
CA ALA A 94 -2.12 7.79 1.23
C ALA A 94 -3.52 7.33 1.69
N GLU A 95 -3.62 6.15 2.30
CA GLU A 95 -4.87 5.62 2.85
C GLU A 95 -5.26 6.37 4.13
N TYR A 96 -4.33 6.60 5.03
CA TYR A 96 -4.55 7.42 6.24
C TYR A 96 -5.01 8.83 5.88
N ASN A 97 -4.36 9.49 4.96
CA ASN A 97 -4.73 10.83 4.51
C ASN A 97 -6.14 10.85 3.91
N ARG A 98 -6.50 9.83 3.13
CA ARG A 98 -7.86 9.70 2.59
C ARG A 98 -8.89 9.61 3.71
N GLN A 99 -8.67 8.72 4.69
CA GLN A 99 -9.55 8.54 5.84
C GLN A 99 -9.67 9.82 6.67
N TRP A 100 -8.55 10.48 6.91
CA TRP A 100 -8.51 11.75 7.62
C TRP A 100 -9.29 12.85 6.91
N ILE A 101 -9.16 12.96 5.59
CA ILE A 101 -9.92 13.92 4.77
C ILE A 101 -11.43 13.63 4.86
N VAL A 102 -11.83 12.37 4.77
CA VAL A 102 -13.24 11.97 4.92
C VAL A 102 -13.77 12.37 6.29
N HIS A 103 -13.00 12.11 7.34
CA HIS A 103 -13.36 12.52 8.70
C HIS A 103 -13.49 14.03 8.84
N LEU A 104 -12.53 14.81 8.36
CA LEU A 104 -12.55 16.28 8.40
C LEU A 104 -13.77 16.85 7.66
N LYS A 105 -14.12 16.29 6.50
CA LYS A 105 -15.33 16.68 5.76
C LYS A 105 -16.59 16.41 6.57
N LYS A 106 -16.67 15.26 7.24
CA LYS A 106 -17.84 14.89 8.06
C LYS A 106 -18.05 15.82 9.24
N ILE A 107 -16.98 16.29 9.87
CA ILE A 107 -17.06 17.23 11.01
C ILE A 107 -17.01 18.72 10.60
N GLY A 108 -17.04 19.02 9.29
CA GLY A 108 -17.03 20.39 8.77
C GLY A 108 -15.72 21.14 8.96
N LYS A 109 -14.61 20.46 9.22
CA LYS A 109 -13.26 21.03 9.44
C LYS A 109 -12.30 20.82 8.28
N TYR A 110 -12.78 20.37 7.13
CA TYR A 110 -11.92 20.15 5.97
C TYR A 110 -11.60 21.50 5.29
N GLU A 111 -10.33 21.84 5.30
CA GLU A 111 -9.78 22.91 4.47
C GLU A 111 -8.92 22.26 3.35
N PRO A 112 -9.26 22.48 2.07
CA PRO A 112 -8.42 21.99 0.99
C PRO A 112 -7.03 22.63 1.09
N PRO A 113 -5.96 21.88 0.80
CA PRO A 113 -4.61 22.42 0.80
C PRO A 113 -4.56 23.63 -0.14
N LYS A 114 -4.00 24.74 0.34
CA LYS A 114 -3.75 25.91 -0.51
C LYS A 114 -2.84 25.44 -1.66
N PRO A 115 -3.21 25.72 -2.91
CA PRO A 115 -2.37 25.32 -4.03
C PRO A 115 -0.98 25.92 -3.85
N ASP A 116 0.04 25.09 -3.88
CA ASP A 116 1.43 25.54 -3.87
C ASP A 116 1.63 26.45 -5.07
N SER A 117 2.06 27.68 -4.82
CA SER A 117 2.27 28.69 -5.87
C SER A 117 3.19 28.20 -7.00
N LEU A 118 4.16 27.34 -6.66
CA LEU A 118 5.08 26.74 -7.62
C LEU A 118 4.39 25.66 -8.47
N ALA A 119 3.53 24.83 -7.86
CA ALA A 119 2.77 23.82 -8.57
C ALA A 119 1.73 24.42 -9.51
N MET A 120 1.05 25.48 -9.05
CA MET A 120 0.10 26.25 -9.87
C MET A 120 0.79 26.91 -11.07
N LYS A 121 1.98 27.48 -10.88
CA LYS A 121 2.77 28.06 -11.96
C LYS A 121 3.16 27.00 -13.00
N LYS A 122 3.63 25.82 -12.58
CA LYS A 122 3.94 24.70 -13.48
C LYS A 122 2.73 24.23 -14.28
N ILE A 123 1.55 24.15 -13.65
CA ILE A 123 0.30 23.76 -14.32
C ILE A 123 -0.09 24.84 -15.34
N GLN A 124 0.02 26.11 -14.97
CA GLN A 124 -0.31 27.23 -15.87
C GLN A 124 0.63 27.30 -17.08
N ASP A 125 1.93 27.08 -16.87
CA ASP A 125 2.93 27.02 -17.96
C ASP A 125 2.67 25.82 -18.88
N SER A 126 2.32 24.66 -18.33
CA SER A 126 1.96 23.47 -19.11
C SER A 126 0.69 23.66 -19.95
N LEU A 127 -0.32 24.34 -19.39
CA LEU A 127 -1.56 24.68 -20.11
C LEU A 127 -1.32 25.70 -21.23
N LYS A 128 -0.44 26.70 -21.03
CA LYS A 128 -0.05 27.63 -22.07
C LYS A 128 0.62 26.91 -23.25
N LEU A 129 1.59 26.04 -22.97
CA LEU A 129 2.28 25.23 -23.98
C LEU A 129 1.32 24.33 -24.76
N LEU A 130 0.33 23.74 -24.11
CA LEU A 130 -0.68 22.90 -24.73
C LEU A 130 -1.58 23.72 -25.67
N ASN A 131 -2.01 24.90 -25.25
CA ASN A 131 -2.82 25.81 -26.05
C ASN A 131 -2.06 26.35 -27.27
N GLU A 132 -0.78 26.63 -27.15
CA GLU A 132 0.07 27.05 -28.30
C GLU A 132 0.23 25.93 -29.30
N LYS A 133 0.46 24.69 -28.85
CA LYS A 133 0.49 23.50 -29.73
C LYS A 133 -0.82 23.28 -30.48
N ASN A 134 -1.94 23.40 -29.79
CA ASN A 134 -3.26 23.24 -30.40
C ASN A 134 -3.53 24.32 -31.46
N LYS A 135 -3.18 25.58 -31.17
CA LYS A 135 -3.26 26.67 -32.17
C LYS A 135 -2.37 26.44 -33.42
N ALA A 136 -1.18 25.88 -33.21
CA ALA A 136 -0.28 25.56 -34.31
C ALA A 136 -0.82 24.41 -35.19
N ILE A 137 -1.47 23.42 -34.59
CA ILE A 137 -2.15 22.32 -35.31
C ILE A 137 -3.32 22.85 -36.12
N ASP A 138 -4.17 23.69 -35.51
CA ASP A 138 -5.32 24.29 -36.19
C ASP A 138 -4.93 25.16 -37.36
N ASN A 139 -3.82 25.91 -37.25
CA ASN A 139 -3.29 26.74 -38.35
C ASN A 139 -2.71 25.86 -39.48
N LYS A 140 -2.05 24.75 -39.18
CA LYS A 140 -1.61 23.77 -40.20
C LYS A 140 -2.76 23.15 -40.94
N ASN A 141 -3.80 22.75 -40.25
CA ASN A 141 -5.00 22.14 -40.83
C ASN A 141 -5.77 23.13 -41.75
N LYS A 142 -5.79 24.42 -41.40
CA LYS A 142 -6.37 25.46 -42.25
C LYS A 142 -5.54 25.77 -43.51
N GLN A 143 -4.24 25.56 -43.49
CA GLN A 143 -3.37 25.73 -44.70
C GLN A 143 -3.48 24.56 -45.66
N THR A 144 -3.65 23.33 -45.15
CA THR A 144 -3.82 22.12 -45.97
C THR A 144 -5.18 22.06 -46.70
N GLN A 145 -6.21 22.79 -46.22
CA GLN A 145 -7.49 22.87 -46.87
C GLN A 145 -7.60 23.99 -47.93
N LYS A 146 -6.55 24.80 -48.14
CA LYS A 146 -6.56 25.93 -49.08
C LYS A 146 -5.75 25.70 -50.36
N THR A 147 -5.27 24.48 -50.61
CA THR A 147 -4.62 24.14 -51.89
C THR A 147 -5.65 23.46 -52.79
N PRO A 148 -5.97 24.06 -53.94
CA PRO A 148 -6.95 23.51 -54.89
C PRO A 148 -6.43 22.24 -55.59
#